data_41b6eed0afa5e3c653cd8eb65984e2eb
#
_entry.id   41b6eed0afa5e3c653cd8eb65984e2eb
#
_cell.length_a   1.000
_cell.length_b   1.000
_cell.length_c   1.000
_cell.angle_alpha   90.00
_cell.angle_beta   90.00
_cell.angle_gamma   90.00
#
_symmetry.space_group_name_H-M   'P 1'
#
loop_
_entity.id
_entity.type
_entity.pdbx_description
1 polymer ?
#
loop_
_entity_poly.entity_id
_entity_poly.type
_entity_poly.pdbx_seq_one_letter_code
_entity_poly.pdbx_strand_id
1 'polypeptide(L)'
;MKKLVILRGNSGSGKTTVARALQRKIGFNTMLISQDEIRRNMLWVKDGIDTKALPLMIELLKYGNEHSDIVILEGIMYDEWYN
;
A
#
# COMPACT_ATOMS: atom_id res chain seq x y z
N MET A 1 13.88 -1.39 5.45
CA MET A 1 13.03 -2.59 5.55
C MET A 1 13.76 -3.83 5.10
N LYS A 2 13.38 -4.94 5.66
CA LYS A 2 13.97 -6.22 5.28
C LYS A 2 13.24 -6.89 4.13
N LYS A 3 11.95 -6.60 3.99
CA LYS A 3 11.10 -7.23 2.98
C LYS A 3 9.94 -6.34 2.58
N LEU A 4 9.66 -6.32 1.28
CA LEU A 4 8.48 -5.64 0.72
C LEU A 4 7.54 -6.70 0.15
N VAL A 5 6.29 -6.68 0.57
CA VAL A 5 5.24 -7.57 0.06
C VAL A 5 4.26 -6.71 -0.73
N ILE A 6 4.00 -7.08 -1.98
CA ILE A 6 3.07 -6.35 -2.85
C ILE A 6 1.86 -7.22 -3.12
N LEU A 7 0.68 -6.71 -2.78
CA LEU A 7 -0.60 -7.37 -3.06
C LEU A 7 -1.34 -6.54 -4.10
N ARG A 8 -1.39 -7.04 -5.33
CA ARG A 8 -2.03 -6.36 -6.47
C ARG A 8 -3.41 -6.91 -6.70
N GLY A 9 -4.30 -6.06 -7.23
CA GLY A 9 -5.64 -6.48 -7.61
C GLY A 9 -6.62 -5.33 -7.56
N ASN A 10 -7.83 -5.58 -8.05
CA ASN A 10 -8.89 -4.59 -8.08
C ASN A 10 -9.52 -4.40 -6.71
N SER A 11 -10.10 -3.21 -6.50
CA SER A 11 -10.91 -2.92 -5.32
C SER A 11 -12.00 -3.97 -5.14
N GLY A 12 -12.29 -4.33 -3.90
CA GLY A 12 -13.35 -5.28 -3.59
C GLY A 12 -12.96 -6.74 -3.74
N SER A 13 -11.72 -7.05 -4.05
CA SER A 13 -11.25 -8.44 -4.19
C SER A 13 -10.82 -9.07 -2.85
N GLY A 14 -11.01 -8.35 -1.73
CA GLY A 14 -10.61 -8.85 -0.42
C GLY A 14 -9.16 -8.59 -0.06
N LYS A 15 -8.42 -7.85 -0.88
CA LYS A 15 -6.99 -7.55 -0.64
C LYS A 15 -6.74 -6.92 0.71
N THR A 16 -7.59 -5.96 1.10
CA THR A 16 -7.40 -5.24 2.35
C THR A 16 -7.52 -6.16 3.54
N THR A 17 -8.50 -7.08 3.51
CA THR A 17 -8.68 -8.06 4.56
C THR A 17 -7.47 -8.99 4.67
N VAL A 18 -6.99 -9.47 3.52
CA VAL A 18 -5.80 -10.33 3.46
C VAL A 18 -4.57 -9.57 3.97
N ALA A 19 -4.41 -8.32 3.54
CA ALA A 19 -3.27 -7.51 3.94
C ALA A 19 -3.24 -7.25 5.45
N ARG A 20 -4.40 -6.95 6.03
CA ARG A 20 -4.50 -6.74 7.49
C ARG A 20 -4.21 -8.02 8.26
N ALA A 21 -4.73 -9.14 7.79
CA ALA A 21 -4.48 -10.42 8.42
C ALA A 21 -2.98 -10.77 8.38
N LEU A 22 -2.34 -10.51 7.24
CA LEU A 22 -0.92 -10.75 7.08
C LEU A 22 -0.09 -9.85 8.00
N GLN A 23 -0.47 -8.57 8.09
CA GLN A 23 0.21 -7.62 8.97
C GLN A 23 0.18 -8.11 10.42
N ARG A 24 -1.00 -8.56 10.89
CA ARG A 24 -1.16 -9.04 12.25
C ARG A 24 -0.41 -10.34 12.49
N LYS A 25 -0.37 -11.21 11.50
CA LYS A 25 0.36 -12.48 11.60
C LYS A 25 1.86 -12.26 11.66
N ILE A 26 2.39 -11.31 10.88
CA ILE A 26 3.81 -10.99 10.89
C ILE A 26 4.20 -10.34 12.22
N GLY A 27 3.39 -9.38 12.68
CA GLY A 27 3.60 -8.77 13.99
C GLY A 27 3.96 -7.29 13.95
N PHE A 28 4.41 -6.79 15.08
CA PHE A 28 4.75 -5.37 15.22
C PHE A 28 5.85 -4.93 14.25
N ASN A 29 5.83 -3.65 13.96
CA ASN A 29 6.73 -2.98 13.03
C ASN A 29 6.56 -3.48 11.59
N THR A 30 5.37 -3.93 11.25
CA THR A 30 4.96 -4.25 9.88
C THR A 30 4.04 -3.12 9.41
N MET A 31 4.49 -2.36 8.41
CA MET A 31 3.72 -1.25 7.87
C MET A 31 2.81 -1.73 6.77
N LEU A 32 1.55 -1.30 6.81
CA LEU A 32 0.59 -1.58 5.75
C LEU A 32 0.27 -0.28 5.01
N ILE A 33 0.59 -0.24 3.74
CA ILE A 33 0.26 0.88 2.85
C ILE A 33 -0.87 0.42 1.94
N SER A 34 -2.07 0.95 2.16
CA SER A 34 -3.25 0.62 1.37
C SER A 34 -3.61 1.79 0.47
N GLN A 35 -3.60 1.57 -0.84
CA GLN A 35 -3.97 2.59 -1.82
C GLN A 35 -5.40 3.08 -1.60
N ASP A 36 -6.34 2.16 -1.38
CA ASP A 36 -7.73 2.53 -1.14
C ASP A 36 -7.89 3.40 0.11
N GLU A 37 -7.20 3.05 1.18
CA GLU A 37 -7.25 3.82 2.43
C GLU A 37 -6.72 5.23 2.21
N ILE A 38 -5.60 5.36 1.52
CA ILE A 38 -5.02 6.67 1.20
C ILE A 38 -5.97 7.48 0.33
N ARG A 39 -6.48 6.87 -0.72
CA ARG A 39 -7.33 7.54 -1.70
C ARG A 39 -8.66 7.97 -1.10
N ARG A 40 -9.31 7.08 -0.35
CA ARG A 40 -10.67 7.31 0.16
C ARG A 40 -10.69 8.06 1.47
N ASN A 41 -9.82 7.68 2.40
CA ASN A 41 -9.93 8.17 3.78
C ASN A 41 -8.89 9.22 4.14
N MET A 42 -7.73 9.23 3.49
CA MET A 42 -6.71 10.24 3.77
C MET A 42 -6.82 11.44 2.84
N LEU A 43 -6.95 11.23 1.54
CA LEU A 43 -6.93 12.31 0.55
C LEU A 43 -8.29 12.62 -0.07
N TRP A 44 -9.18 11.64 -0.09
CA TRP A 44 -10.50 11.72 -0.73
C TRP A 44 -10.38 12.18 -2.19
N VAL A 45 -9.61 11.43 -2.96
CA VAL A 45 -9.36 11.72 -4.38
C VAL A 45 -9.79 10.55 -5.26
N LYS A 46 -9.90 10.84 -6.57
CA LYS A 46 -10.27 9.81 -7.54
C LYS A 46 -9.13 8.84 -7.78
N ASP A 47 -9.50 7.61 -8.17
CA ASP A 47 -8.56 6.61 -8.61
C ASP A 47 -8.12 6.88 -10.05
N GLY A 48 -7.09 6.18 -10.51
CA GLY A 48 -6.58 6.27 -11.87
C GLY A 48 -5.05 6.34 -11.91
N ILE A 49 -4.51 6.38 -13.12
CA ILE A 49 -3.06 6.43 -13.34
C ILE A 49 -2.45 7.68 -12.70
N ASP A 50 -3.18 8.81 -12.76
CA ASP A 50 -2.71 10.09 -12.25
C ASP A 50 -3.21 10.40 -10.83
N THR A 51 -3.60 9.38 -10.08
CA THR A 51 -4.14 9.58 -8.72
C THR A 51 -3.14 10.28 -7.82
N LYS A 52 -3.66 11.21 -7.02
CA LYS A 52 -2.87 11.90 -6.00
C LYS A 52 -2.39 10.97 -4.89
N ALA A 53 -2.97 9.78 -4.81
CA ALA A 53 -2.54 8.78 -3.83
C ALA A 53 -1.12 8.27 -4.11
N LEU A 54 -0.68 8.24 -5.38
CA LEU A 54 0.63 7.69 -5.72
C LEU A 54 1.80 8.45 -5.06
N PRO A 55 1.86 9.79 -5.12
CA PRO A 55 2.96 10.50 -4.44
C PRO A 55 3.00 10.23 -2.94
N LEU A 56 1.84 10.12 -2.29
CA LEU A 56 1.81 9.82 -0.87
C LEU A 56 2.23 8.38 -0.59
N MET A 57 1.83 7.43 -1.45
CA MET A 57 2.29 6.05 -1.32
C MET A 57 3.81 5.96 -1.37
N ILE A 58 4.44 6.73 -2.27
CA ILE A 58 5.88 6.77 -2.41
C ILE A 58 6.54 7.30 -1.14
N GLU A 59 6.00 8.39 -0.57
CA GLU A 59 6.52 8.94 0.67
C GLU A 59 6.38 7.96 1.84
N LEU A 60 5.24 7.29 1.93
CA LEU A 60 5.03 6.28 2.96
C LEU A 60 5.98 5.09 2.78
N LEU A 61 6.26 4.71 1.55
CA LEU A 61 7.19 3.63 1.26
C LEU A 61 8.60 4.01 1.67
N LYS A 62 9.01 5.26 1.43
CA LYS A 62 10.31 5.76 1.90
C LYS A 62 10.42 5.69 3.42
N TYR A 63 9.37 6.13 4.10
CA TYR A 63 9.33 6.06 5.56
C TYR A 63 9.44 4.60 6.03
N GLY A 64 8.67 3.71 5.44
CA GLY A 64 8.70 2.30 5.79
C GLY A 64 10.06 1.65 5.53
N ASN A 65 10.72 2.06 4.45
CA ASN A 65 12.05 1.55 4.15
C ASN A 65 13.05 1.87 5.25
N GLU A 66 12.91 3.02 5.89
CA GLU A 66 13.85 3.46 6.93
C GLU A 66 13.48 2.96 8.33
N HIS A 67 12.18 2.79 8.60
CA HIS A 67 11.71 2.61 9.97
C HIS A 67 10.99 1.29 10.23
N SER A 68 10.46 0.62 9.21
CA SER A 68 9.71 -0.62 9.38
C SER A 68 10.53 -1.83 8.97
N ASP A 69 10.34 -2.95 9.64
CA ASP A 69 10.99 -4.20 9.27
C ASP A 69 10.41 -4.76 7.99
N ILE A 70 9.09 -4.74 7.86
CA ILE A 70 8.37 -5.27 6.70
C ILE A 70 7.35 -4.24 6.27
N VAL A 71 7.21 -4.06 4.96
CA VAL A 71 6.20 -3.18 4.37
C VAL A 71 5.31 -4.02 3.46
N ILE A 72 4.00 -3.91 3.66
CA ILE A 72 2.99 -4.50 2.79
C ILE A 72 2.37 -3.36 1.99
N LEU A 73 2.46 -3.43 0.67
CA LEU A 73 1.88 -2.45 -0.23
C LEU A 73 0.73 -3.12 -0.98
N GLU A 74 -0.49 -2.62 -0.83
CA GLU A 74 -1.64 -3.23 -1.48
C GLU A 74 -2.45 -2.20 -2.27
N GLY A 75 -2.98 -2.64 -3.41
CA GLY A 75 -3.80 -1.78 -4.23
C GLY A 75 -3.77 -2.14 -5.71
N ILE A 76 -4.35 -1.25 -6.52
CA ILE A 76 -4.27 -1.33 -7.97
C ILE A 76 -2.95 -0.70 -8.39
N MET A 77 -2.07 -1.51 -8.97
CA MET A 77 -0.75 -1.05 -9.40
C MET A 77 -0.73 -1.00 -10.92
N TYR A 78 -0.69 0.18 -11.48
CA TYR A 78 -0.67 0.35 -12.93
C TYR A 78 0.72 0.04 -13.50
N ASP A 79 0.75 -0.65 -14.63
CA ASP A 79 2.01 -1.04 -15.26
C ASP A 79 2.89 0.18 -15.59
N GLU A 80 2.27 1.29 -15.95
CA GLU A 80 2.97 2.53 -16.28
C GLU A 80 3.82 3.05 -15.13
N TRP A 81 3.47 2.70 -13.88
CA TRP A 81 4.23 3.14 -12.72
C TRP A 81 5.59 2.47 -12.59
N TYR A 82 5.79 1.37 -13.30
CA TYR A 82 7.02 0.56 -13.19
C TYR A 82 7.99 0.79 -14.35
N ASN A 83 7.62 1.63 -15.30
CA ASN A 83 8.45 1.88 -16.49
C ASN A 83 9.12 3.25 -16.47
#